data_e3057036090628b6f604c63127ada431
#
_entry.id   e3057036090628b6f604c63127ada431
#
_cell.length_a   1.000
_cell.length_b   1.000
_cell.length_c   1.000
_cell.angle_alpha   90.00
_cell.angle_beta   90.00
_cell.angle_gamma   90.00
#
_symmetry.space_group_name_H-M   'P 1'
#
loop_
_entity.id
_entity.type
_entity.pdbx_description
1 polymer ?
#
loop_
_entity_poly.entity_id
_entity_poly.type
_entity_poly.pdbx_seq_one_letter_code
_entity_poly.pdbx_strand_id
1 'polypeptide(L)' 'MMAAFVFIQMAASGGWHEMRALHQALHAIADVKTVHFVAGPTDIIAFVEGADQRALAEAVGNIRGVKGVGSTDTRFVWPL' A
#
# COMPACT_ATOMS: atom_id res chain seq x y z
N MET A 1 -7.98 7.45 15.57
CA MET A 1 -7.09 6.75 14.62
C MET A 1 -7.93 6.01 13.60
N MET A 2 -7.54 6.08 12.35
CA MET A 2 -8.23 5.40 11.26
C MET A 2 -7.28 4.45 10.57
N ALA A 3 -7.84 3.37 10.02
CA ALA A 3 -7.04 2.35 9.35
C ALA A 3 -7.67 1.94 8.03
N ALA A 4 -6.84 1.41 7.15
CA ALA A 4 -7.29 0.90 5.87
C ALA A 4 -6.36 -0.20 5.39
N PHE A 5 -6.91 -1.13 4.64
CA PHE A 5 -6.14 -2.04 3.82
C PHE A 5 -6.08 -1.49 2.41
N VAL A 6 -4.90 -1.43 1.84
CA VAL A 6 -4.70 -0.97 0.47
C VAL A 6 -4.26 -2.16 -0.36
N PHE A 7 -5.10 -2.53 -1.32
CA PHE A 7 -4.81 -3.61 -2.26
C PHE A 7 -4.12 -3.01 -3.47
N ILE A 8 -2.92 -3.47 -3.76
CA ILE A 8 -2.06 -2.86 -4.76
C ILE A 8 -1.77 -3.86 -5.87
N GLN A 9 -1.91 -3.41 -7.11
CA GLN A 9 -1.45 -4.16 -8.27
C GLN A 9 -0.21 -3.49 -8.83
N MET A 10 0.80 -4.29 -9.14
CA MET A 10 2.02 -3.78 -9.75
C MET A 10 1.75 -3.38 -11.20
N ALA A 11 2.43 -2.32 -11.64
CA ALA A 11 2.27 -1.82 -13.00
C ALA A 11 2.76 -2.81 -14.06
N ALA A 12 3.77 -3.62 -13.70
CA ALA A 12 4.30 -4.64 -14.57
C ALA A 12 4.77 -5.79 -13.72
N SER A 13 4.79 -7.00 -14.29
CA SER A 13 5.35 -8.15 -13.60
C SER A 13 6.85 -7.95 -13.48
N GLY A 14 7.30 -7.54 -12.30
CA GLY A 14 8.71 -7.35 -12.03
C GLY A 14 9.35 -8.63 -11.53
N GLY A 15 10.66 -8.70 -11.63
CA GLY A 15 11.42 -9.75 -11.00
C GLY A 15 11.56 -9.51 -9.50
N TRP A 16 12.34 -10.35 -8.86
CA TRP A 16 12.57 -10.27 -7.43
C TRP A 16 13.14 -8.91 -6.99
N HIS A 17 13.99 -8.33 -7.83
CA HIS A 17 14.60 -7.02 -7.57
C HIS A 17 13.56 -5.92 -7.44
N GLU A 18 12.65 -5.88 -8.40
CA GLU A 18 11.60 -4.86 -8.43
C GLU A 18 10.65 -5.03 -7.26
N MET A 19 10.35 -6.26 -6.90
CA MET A 19 9.49 -6.55 -5.76
C MET A 19 10.13 -6.06 -4.45
N ARG A 20 11.43 -6.31 -4.28
CA ARG A 20 12.13 -5.85 -3.09
C ARG A 20 12.20 -4.34 -3.00
N ALA A 21 12.48 -3.69 -4.13
CA ALA A 21 12.55 -2.24 -4.18
C ALA A 21 11.18 -1.62 -3.83
N LEU A 22 10.11 -2.21 -4.35
CA LEU A 22 8.76 -1.75 -4.08
C LEU A 22 8.40 -1.96 -2.60
N HIS A 23 8.75 -3.11 -2.04
CA HIS A 23 8.51 -3.40 -0.64
C HIS A 23 9.19 -2.35 0.25
N GLN A 24 10.45 -2.05 -0.02
CA GLN A 24 11.19 -1.07 0.74
C GLN A 24 10.60 0.33 0.60
N ALA A 25 10.22 0.71 -0.61
CA ALA A 25 9.64 2.02 -0.86
C ALA A 25 8.30 2.19 -0.14
N LEU A 26 7.47 1.15 -0.13
CA LEU A 26 6.19 1.19 0.58
C LEU A 26 6.39 1.29 2.09
N HIS A 27 7.34 0.52 2.64
CA HIS A 27 7.63 0.58 4.07
C HIS A 27 8.20 1.93 4.51
N ALA A 28 8.82 2.67 3.61
CA ALA A 28 9.38 3.99 3.93
C ALA A 28 8.30 5.06 4.07
N ILE A 29 7.08 4.80 3.63
CA ILE A 29 5.98 5.75 3.72
C ILE A 29 5.48 5.81 5.17
N ALA A 30 5.39 7.01 5.72
CA ALA A 30 4.80 7.22 7.04
C ALA A 30 3.37 6.67 7.03
N ASP A 31 2.95 6.09 8.12
CA ASP A 31 1.62 5.51 8.31
C ASP A 31 1.40 4.15 7.63
N VAL A 32 2.30 3.69 6.78
CA VAL A 32 2.27 2.30 6.29
C VAL A 32 2.88 1.41 7.37
N LYS A 33 2.08 0.50 7.91
CA LYS A 33 2.49 -0.33 9.04
C LYS A 33 3.01 -1.69 8.61
N THR A 34 2.32 -2.34 7.68
CA THR A 34 2.76 -3.63 7.15
C THR A 34 2.58 -3.67 5.64
N VAL A 35 3.40 -4.47 4.99
CA VAL A 35 3.36 -4.68 3.53
C VAL A 35 3.53 -6.17 3.29
N HIS A 36 2.60 -6.77 2.56
CA HIS A 36 2.62 -8.20 2.29
C HIS A 36 2.48 -8.44 0.80
N PHE A 37 3.38 -9.25 0.23
CA PHE A 37 3.20 -9.75 -1.11
C PHE A 37 2.30 -10.98 -1.05
N VAL A 38 1.35 -11.05 -1.96
CA VAL A 38 0.36 -12.13 -2.00
C VAL A 38 0.23 -12.65 -3.41
N ALA A 39 -0.31 -13.84 -3.53
CA ALA A 39 -0.65 -14.44 -4.82
C ALA A 39 -2.11 -14.17 -5.12
N GLY A 40 -2.43 -13.98 -6.39
CA GLY A 40 -3.80 -13.78 -6.84
C GLY A 40 -3.97 -12.48 -7.61
N PRO A 41 -5.21 -11.99 -7.74
CA PRO A 41 -5.47 -10.75 -8.51
C PRO A 41 -4.80 -9.53 -7.93
N THR A 42 -4.57 -9.50 -6.62
CA THR A 42 -3.84 -8.44 -5.94
C THR A 42 -2.42 -8.93 -5.68
N ASP A 43 -1.45 -8.06 -5.94
CA ASP A 43 -0.04 -8.42 -5.75
C ASP A 43 0.44 -8.10 -4.34
N ILE A 44 -0.06 -7.02 -3.75
CA ILE A 44 0.41 -6.51 -2.47
C ILE A 44 -0.78 -6.07 -1.64
N ILE A 45 -0.71 -6.32 -0.34
CA ILE A 45 -1.66 -5.76 0.62
C ILE A 45 -0.86 -4.98 1.65
N ALA A 46 -1.18 -3.69 1.80
CA ALA A 46 -0.56 -2.84 2.81
C ALA A 46 -1.60 -2.46 3.86
N PHE A 47 -1.18 -2.47 5.13
CA PHE A 47 -2.01 -1.96 6.22
C PHE A 47 -1.52 -0.57 6.60
N VAL A 48 -2.44 0.38 6.60
CA VAL A 48 -2.15 1.79 6.84
C VAL A 48 -2.96 2.28 8.02
N GLU A 49 -2.31 3.01 8.93
CA GLU A 49 -3.00 3.65 10.04
C GLU A 49 -2.59 5.12 10.07
N GLY A 50 -3.58 5.99 10.20
CA GLY A 50 -3.34 7.42 10.31
C GLY A 50 -4.17 8.05 11.41
N ALA A 51 -3.80 9.26 11.81
CA ALA A 51 -4.50 9.98 12.88
C ALA A 51 -5.95 10.29 12.48
N ASP A 52 -6.17 10.58 11.21
CA ASP A 52 -7.47 10.95 10.68
C ASP A 52 -7.57 10.60 9.21
N GLN A 53 -8.69 10.94 8.59
CA GLN A 53 -8.95 10.64 7.19
C GLN A 53 -7.94 11.32 6.26
N ARG A 54 -7.52 12.54 6.60
CA ARG A 54 -6.54 13.26 5.79
C ARG A 54 -5.21 12.53 5.77
N ALA A 55 -4.76 12.04 6.93
CA ALA A 55 -3.51 11.29 7.01
C ALA A 55 -3.58 10.02 6.17
N LEU A 56 -4.71 9.32 6.20
CA LEU A 56 -4.89 8.13 5.35
C LEU A 56 -4.86 8.50 3.87
N ALA A 57 -5.53 9.59 3.49
CA ALA A 57 -5.53 10.02 2.10
C ALA A 57 -4.13 10.36 1.61
N GLU A 58 -3.33 11.02 2.46
CA GLU A 58 -1.94 11.32 2.13
C GLU A 58 -1.11 10.05 1.97
N ALA A 59 -1.28 9.09 2.87
CA ALA A 59 -0.56 7.82 2.78
C ALA A 59 -0.90 7.08 1.49
N VAL A 60 -2.18 7.00 1.14
CA VAL A 60 -2.62 6.36 -0.10
C VAL A 60 -2.06 7.10 -1.32
N GLY A 61 -2.08 8.44 -1.28
CA GLY A 61 -1.48 9.25 -2.35
C GLY A 61 0.00 8.97 -2.52
N ASN A 62 0.72 8.84 -1.43
CA ASN A 62 2.14 8.52 -1.46
C ASN A 62 2.38 7.10 -2.00
N ILE A 63 1.54 6.15 -1.64
CA ILE A 63 1.59 4.80 -2.20
C ILE A 63 1.42 4.84 -3.72
N ARG A 64 0.44 5.57 -4.20
CA ARG A 64 0.15 5.67 -5.63
C ARG A 64 1.27 6.33 -6.40
N GLY A 65 2.07 7.15 -5.75
CA GLY A 65 3.23 7.81 -6.35
C GLY A 65 4.49 6.94 -6.41
N VAL A 66 4.48 5.77 -5.78
CA VAL A 66 5.65 4.89 -5.79
C VAL A 66 5.81 4.25 -7.17
N LYS A 67 7.03 4.30 -7.70
CA LYS A 67 7.33 3.64 -8.97
C LYS A 67 7.07 2.14 -8.85
N GLY A 68 6.30 1.61 -9.79
CA GLY A 68 5.93 0.20 -9.81
C GLY A 68 4.52 -0.08 -9.35
N VAL A 69 3.85 0.89 -8.73
CA VAL A 69 2.44 0.76 -8.34
C VAL A 69 1.58 1.07 -9.57
N GLY A 70 0.76 0.10 -9.96
CA GLY A 70 -0.14 0.26 -11.10
C GLY A 70 -1.50 0.79 -10.68
N SER A 71 -2.16 0.11 -9.78
CA SER A 71 -3.47 0.53 -9.29
C SER A 71 -3.61 0.20 -7.81
N THR A 72 -4.50 0.91 -7.15
CA THR A 72 -4.78 0.70 -5.72
C THR A 72 -6.28 0.63 -5.49
N ASP A 73 -6.66 -0.17 -4.49
CA ASP A 73 -8.04 -0.28 -4.02
C ASP A 73 -7.98 -0.17 -2.50
N THR A 74 -8.49 0.93 -1.97
CA THR A 74 -8.42 1.21 -0.53
C THR A 74 -9.71 0.80 0.16
N ARG A 75 -9.58 -0.03 1.19
CA ARG A 75 -10.70 -0.49 1.99
C ARG A 75 -10.55 0.00 3.41
N PHE A 76 -11.42 0.92 3.83
CA PHE A 76 -11.38 1.43 5.20
C PHE A 76 -11.84 0.37 6.17
N VAL A 77 -11.19 0.33 7.33
CA VAL A 77 -11.56 -0.59 8.40
C VAL A 77 -12.63 0.09 9.27
N TRP A 78 -13.76 -0.59 9.45
CA TRP A 78 -14.79 -0.10 10.34
C TRP A 78 -14.31 -0.17 11.79
N PRO A 79 -14.47 0.89 12.56
CA PRO A 79 -14.05 0.88 13.96
C PRO A 79 -15.10 0.17 14.83
N LEU A 80 -15.07 -1.13 14.83
CA LEU A 80 -16.02 -1.90 15.62
C LEU A 80 -15.56 -2.04 17.10
#